data_ef3686594f64a1b2b70116be4a61bceb
#
_entry.id   ef3686594f64a1b2b70116be4a61bceb
#
_cell.length_a   1.000
_cell.length_b   1.000
_cell.length_c   1.000
_cell.angle_alpha   90.00
_cell.angle_beta   90.00
_cell.angle_gamma   90.00
#
_symmetry.space_group_name_H-M   'P 1'
#
loop_
_entity.id
_entity.type
_entity.pdbx_description
1 polymer ?
#
loop_
_entity_poly.entity_id
_entity_poly.type
_entity_poly.pdbx_seq_one_letter_code
_entity_poly.pdbx_strand_id
1 'polypeptide(L)'
;MDPLYDGSEFAFVDKIFGGAVPKQYIPAVEKGAKETLDKGLIAGYPMIGVQVTLLDGSYHSVDSSELAFKVATSQAIKDVIPKAKPVLLEPIYEVNVFAPDSFMGDIMGDLNSRRGRVLGMEQSERTGISVVKAQVPLAEMSDYVTALRSITQGQGVFNRQFYTYEEVPHKQAEEIIAAHKTQE
;
A
#
# COMPACT_ATOMS: atom_id res chain seq x y z
N MET A 1 -15.20 4.58 -11.31
CA MET A 1 -14.23 3.91 -10.42
C MET A 1 -14.64 4.20 -9.00
N ASP A 2 -14.65 3.20 -8.16
CA ASP A 2 -15.09 3.29 -6.78
C ASP A 2 -14.02 2.71 -5.84
N PRO A 3 -13.87 3.20 -4.60
CA PRO A 3 -12.96 2.60 -3.64
C PRO A 3 -13.51 1.25 -3.15
N LEU A 4 -12.61 0.32 -2.88
CA LEU A 4 -12.90 -0.97 -2.22
C LEU A 4 -12.55 -0.86 -0.73
N TYR A 5 -13.49 -1.26 0.12
CA TYR A 5 -13.34 -1.21 1.58
C TYR A 5 -13.26 -2.60 2.22
N ASP A 6 -13.27 -3.65 1.40
CA ASP A 6 -13.29 -5.06 1.83
C ASP A 6 -11.89 -5.69 1.93
N GLY A 7 -10.84 -4.90 1.73
CA GLY A 7 -9.45 -5.35 1.71
C GLY A 7 -8.99 -5.92 0.37
N SER A 8 -9.85 -5.95 -0.65
CA SER A 8 -9.47 -6.35 -2.00
C SER A 8 -8.57 -5.30 -2.66
N GLU A 9 -7.55 -5.75 -3.39
CA GLU A 9 -6.64 -4.85 -4.09
C GLU A 9 -7.28 -4.27 -5.36
N PHE A 10 -7.99 -5.10 -6.13
CA PHE A 10 -8.60 -4.73 -7.40
C PHE A 10 -9.87 -5.54 -7.66
N ALA A 11 -10.91 -4.89 -8.19
CA ALA A 11 -12.10 -5.53 -8.71
C ALA A 11 -12.49 -4.95 -10.07
N PHE A 12 -12.96 -5.80 -10.98
CA PHE A 12 -13.53 -5.39 -12.25
C PHE A 12 -14.99 -5.82 -12.34
N VAL A 13 -15.87 -4.91 -12.74
CA VAL A 13 -17.31 -5.17 -12.88
C VAL A 13 -17.76 -4.81 -14.29
N ASP A 14 -18.31 -5.78 -15.00
CA ASP A 14 -18.96 -5.57 -16.29
C ASP A 14 -20.45 -5.24 -16.07
N LYS A 15 -20.87 -4.05 -16.50
CA LYS A 15 -22.27 -3.60 -16.54
C LYS A 15 -22.68 -3.13 -17.93
N ILE A 16 -22.06 -3.66 -18.99
CA ILE A 16 -22.44 -3.34 -20.36
C ILE A 16 -23.88 -3.80 -20.63
N PHE A 17 -24.68 -2.89 -21.16
CA PHE A 17 -26.02 -3.14 -21.61
C PHE A 17 -26.11 -3.04 -23.12
N GLY A 18 -26.99 -3.87 -23.77
CA GLY A 18 -27.26 -3.78 -25.18
C GLY A 18 -26.11 -4.16 -26.13
N GLY A 19 -25.00 -4.70 -25.62
CA GLY A 19 -23.85 -5.09 -26.42
C GLY A 19 -23.01 -3.92 -26.96
N ALA A 20 -23.05 -2.78 -26.32
CA ALA A 20 -22.28 -1.59 -26.71
C ALA A 20 -20.77 -1.88 -26.83
N VAL A 21 -20.25 -2.77 -26.01
CA VAL A 21 -18.92 -3.37 -26.14
C VAL A 21 -19.08 -4.87 -26.38
N PRO A 22 -18.57 -5.43 -27.50
CA PRO A 22 -18.61 -6.86 -27.75
C PRO A 22 -17.87 -7.63 -26.65
N LYS A 23 -18.44 -8.76 -26.19
CA LYS A 23 -17.92 -9.56 -25.06
C LYS A 23 -16.46 -9.96 -25.20
N GLN A 24 -16.01 -10.17 -26.44
CA GLN A 24 -14.60 -10.53 -26.71
C GLN A 24 -13.59 -9.45 -26.33
N TYR A 25 -13.99 -8.17 -26.21
CA TYR A 25 -13.10 -7.06 -25.84
C TYR A 25 -13.14 -6.71 -24.35
N ILE A 26 -14.11 -7.21 -23.59
CA ILE A 26 -14.23 -6.95 -22.15
C ILE A 26 -12.97 -7.40 -21.38
N PRO A 27 -12.37 -8.58 -21.65
CA PRO A 27 -11.11 -8.98 -21.03
C PRO A 27 -9.94 -8.04 -21.33
N ALA A 28 -9.93 -7.41 -22.52
CA ALA A 28 -8.90 -6.43 -22.87
C ALA A 28 -9.05 -5.12 -22.05
N VAL A 29 -10.29 -4.71 -21.75
CA VAL A 29 -10.59 -3.58 -20.86
C VAL A 29 -10.10 -3.86 -19.45
N GLU A 30 -10.45 -5.01 -18.87
CA GLU A 30 -10.01 -5.44 -17.55
C GLU A 30 -8.49 -5.49 -17.45
N LYS A 31 -7.83 -6.12 -18.42
CA LYS A 31 -6.37 -6.20 -18.50
C LYS A 31 -5.73 -4.82 -18.61
N GLY A 32 -6.29 -3.93 -19.44
CA GLY A 32 -5.83 -2.55 -19.58
C GLY A 32 -5.95 -1.75 -18.28
N ALA A 33 -7.04 -1.96 -17.54
CA ALA A 33 -7.24 -1.36 -16.23
C ALA A 33 -6.18 -1.83 -15.23
N LYS A 34 -6.04 -3.15 -15.07
CA LYS A 34 -5.07 -3.73 -14.14
C LYS A 34 -3.64 -3.29 -14.42
N GLU A 35 -3.18 -3.43 -15.67
CA GLU A 35 -1.82 -3.04 -16.03
C GLU A 35 -1.54 -1.53 -15.84
N THR A 36 -2.56 -0.69 -15.95
CA THR A 36 -2.41 0.75 -15.73
C THR A 36 -2.30 1.06 -14.24
N LEU A 37 -3.10 0.40 -13.40
CA LEU A 37 -3.05 0.54 -11.95
C LEU A 37 -1.75 -0.04 -11.37
N ASP A 38 -1.30 -1.18 -11.88
CA ASP A 38 -0.06 -1.84 -11.45
C ASP A 38 1.20 -0.97 -11.72
N LYS A 39 1.19 -0.16 -12.78
CA LYS A 39 2.30 0.76 -13.08
C LYS A 39 2.40 1.94 -12.11
N GLY A 40 1.31 2.27 -11.43
CA GLY A 40 1.23 3.45 -10.57
C GLY A 40 1.27 4.76 -11.36
N LEU A 41 0.45 5.74 -10.95
CA LEU A 41 0.30 6.99 -11.70
C LEU A 41 0.78 8.23 -10.93
N ILE A 42 1.26 8.06 -9.70
CA ILE A 42 1.64 9.18 -8.83
C ILE A 42 3.11 9.12 -8.46
N ALA A 43 3.56 7.98 -7.97
CA ALA A 43 4.93 7.76 -7.51
C ALA A 43 5.45 6.36 -7.88
N GLY A 44 4.95 5.77 -8.99
CA GLY A 44 5.37 4.46 -9.48
C GLY A 44 4.93 3.26 -8.63
N TYR A 45 4.19 3.48 -7.56
CA TYR A 45 3.65 2.40 -6.74
C TYR A 45 2.32 1.91 -7.27
N PRO A 46 2.06 0.59 -7.29
CA PRO A 46 0.78 0.03 -7.69
C PRO A 46 -0.38 0.64 -6.92
N MET A 47 -1.49 0.89 -7.61
CA MET A 47 -2.71 1.35 -6.97
C MET A 47 -3.54 0.16 -6.52
N ILE A 48 -3.98 0.20 -5.28
CA ILE A 48 -4.81 -0.83 -4.66
C ILE A 48 -6.12 -0.25 -4.13
N GLY A 49 -7.07 -1.12 -3.79
CA GLY A 49 -8.36 -0.72 -3.22
C GLY A 49 -9.29 -0.08 -4.26
N VAL A 50 -9.23 -0.48 -5.53
CA VAL A 50 -9.97 0.16 -6.62
C VAL A 50 -10.87 -0.82 -7.35
N GLN A 51 -12.16 -0.49 -7.47
CA GLN A 51 -13.09 -1.12 -8.39
C GLN A 51 -13.23 -0.32 -9.67
N VAL A 52 -13.03 -0.98 -10.81
CA VAL A 52 -13.29 -0.42 -12.14
C VAL A 52 -14.59 -1.04 -12.67
N THR A 53 -15.59 -0.20 -12.97
CA THR A 53 -16.85 -0.64 -13.54
C THR A 53 -16.93 -0.18 -15.00
N LEU A 54 -17.07 -1.13 -15.93
CA LEU A 54 -17.30 -0.85 -17.33
C LEU A 54 -18.81 -0.67 -17.54
N LEU A 55 -19.23 0.56 -17.89
CA LEU A 55 -20.64 0.93 -18.02
C LEU A 55 -21.09 1.02 -19.46
N ASP A 56 -20.23 1.54 -20.35
CA ASP A 56 -20.53 1.80 -21.74
C ASP A 56 -19.26 1.87 -22.60
N GLY A 57 -19.40 1.85 -23.91
CA GLY A 57 -18.30 2.00 -24.86
C GLY A 57 -18.80 2.07 -26.29
N SER A 58 -17.91 2.44 -27.21
CA SER A 58 -18.17 2.47 -28.64
C SER A 58 -17.36 1.39 -29.35
N TYR A 59 -17.98 0.75 -30.34
CA TYR A 59 -17.36 -0.28 -31.14
C TYR A 59 -17.56 0.03 -32.64
N HIS A 60 -16.50 -0.11 -33.40
CA HIS A 60 -16.53 -0.04 -34.88
C HIS A 60 -15.82 -1.26 -35.45
N SER A 61 -16.46 -1.93 -36.42
CA SER A 61 -15.96 -3.20 -36.95
C SER A 61 -14.57 -3.11 -37.61
N VAL A 62 -14.17 -1.92 -38.04
CA VAL A 62 -12.89 -1.69 -38.77
C VAL A 62 -11.78 -1.18 -37.80
N ASP A 63 -12.14 -0.35 -36.83
CA ASP A 63 -11.14 0.39 -36.02
C ASP A 63 -10.99 -0.16 -34.60
N SER A 64 -11.86 -1.08 -34.19
CA SER A 64 -11.80 -1.68 -32.86
C SER A 64 -10.94 -2.93 -32.81
N SER A 65 -10.10 -3.01 -31.79
CA SER A 65 -9.24 -4.15 -31.49
C SER A 65 -9.06 -4.31 -30.00
N GLU A 66 -8.57 -5.45 -29.52
CA GLU A 66 -8.20 -5.63 -28.13
C GLU A 66 -7.19 -4.57 -27.65
N LEU A 67 -6.22 -4.23 -28.51
CA LEU A 67 -5.23 -3.19 -28.20
C LEU A 67 -5.89 -1.81 -28.08
N ALA A 68 -6.83 -1.47 -28.96
CA ALA A 68 -7.55 -0.20 -28.92
C ALA A 68 -8.35 -0.05 -27.61
N PHE A 69 -9.08 -1.09 -27.19
CA PHE A 69 -9.82 -1.10 -25.92
C PHE A 69 -8.88 -1.00 -24.73
N LYS A 70 -7.75 -1.70 -24.73
CA LYS A 70 -6.73 -1.63 -23.69
C LYS A 70 -6.14 -0.23 -23.55
N VAL A 71 -5.80 0.41 -24.66
CA VAL A 71 -5.25 1.78 -24.69
C VAL A 71 -6.29 2.79 -24.21
N ALA A 72 -7.52 2.71 -24.71
CA ALA A 72 -8.63 3.59 -24.31
C ALA A 72 -8.89 3.50 -22.80
N THR A 73 -8.88 2.29 -22.24
CA THR A 73 -9.03 2.06 -20.80
C THR A 73 -7.88 2.69 -20.01
N SER A 74 -6.65 2.48 -20.45
CA SER A 74 -5.48 3.09 -19.82
C SER A 74 -5.58 4.61 -19.78
N GLN A 75 -6.02 5.21 -20.89
CA GLN A 75 -6.18 6.66 -20.99
C GLN A 75 -7.29 7.18 -20.07
N ALA A 76 -8.45 6.52 -20.05
CA ALA A 76 -9.56 6.86 -19.17
C ALA A 76 -9.16 6.83 -17.68
N ILE A 77 -8.40 5.82 -17.28
CA ILE A 77 -7.91 5.70 -15.89
C ILE A 77 -6.93 6.84 -15.56
N LYS A 78 -5.98 7.14 -16.45
CA LYS A 78 -5.04 8.26 -16.27
C LYS A 78 -5.73 9.60 -16.12
N ASP A 79 -6.83 9.82 -16.81
CA ASP A 79 -7.61 11.06 -16.73
C ASP A 79 -8.45 11.18 -15.44
N VAL A 80 -8.85 10.05 -14.87
CA VAL A 80 -9.72 10.01 -13.68
C VAL A 80 -8.93 10.04 -12.38
N ILE A 81 -7.79 9.34 -12.31
CA ILE A 81 -7.01 9.18 -11.07
C ILE A 81 -6.65 10.52 -10.41
N PRO A 82 -6.14 11.54 -11.12
CA PRO A 82 -5.81 12.81 -10.49
C PRO A 82 -7.02 13.50 -9.84
N LYS A 83 -8.22 13.29 -10.40
CA LYS A 83 -9.48 13.87 -9.91
C LYS A 83 -10.01 13.12 -8.68
N ALA A 84 -9.62 11.87 -8.51
CA ALA A 84 -10.03 11.02 -7.40
C ALA A 84 -9.25 11.29 -6.09
N LYS A 85 -8.26 12.20 -6.12
CA LYS A 85 -7.41 12.55 -4.97
C LYS A 85 -6.77 11.30 -4.33
N PRO A 86 -6.00 10.53 -5.07
CA PRO A 86 -5.34 9.34 -4.55
C PRO A 86 -4.31 9.73 -3.49
N VAL A 87 -4.10 8.83 -2.52
CA VAL A 87 -3.13 8.98 -1.43
C VAL A 87 -2.06 7.91 -1.52
N LEU A 88 -0.86 8.21 -1.01
CA LEU A 88 0.16 7.20 -0.81
C LEU A 88 -0.12 6.43 0.47
N LEU A 89 0.02 5.11 0.39
CA LEU A 89 -0.09 4.21 1.52
C LEU A 89 1.28 3.67 1.89
N GLU A 90 1.52 3.47 3.19
CA GLU A 90 2.69 2.78 3.71
C GLU A 90 2.28 1.55 4.50
N PRO A 91 3.04 0.44 4.39
CA PRO A 91 2.76 -0.75 5.16
C PRO A 91 3.15 -0.54 6.63
N ILE A 92 2.20 -0.81 7.51
CA ILE A 92 2.37 -0.82 8.95
C ILE A 92 2.59 -2.27 9.39
N TYR A 93 3.60 -2.48 10.21
CA TYR A 93 3.92 -3.77 10.79
C TYR A 93 3.63 -3.79 12.29
N GLU A 94 3.03 -4.86 12.75
CA GLU A 94 3.01 -5.18 14.17
C GLU A 94 4.38 -5.77 14.55
N VAL A 95 5.01 -5.15 15.55
CA VAL A 95 6.36 -5.47 16.01
C VAL A 95 6.29 -5.90 17.47
N ASN A 96 6.83 -7.05 17.79
CA ASN A 96 6.98 -7.55 19.15
C ASN A 96 8.47 -7.56 19.51
N VAL A 97 8.87 -6.76 20.48
CA VAL A 97 10.27 -6.61 20.92
C VAL A 97 10.45 -7.26 22.26
N PHE A 98 11.33 -8.24 22.34
CA PHE A 98 11.68 -8.99 23.55
C PHE A 98 13.03 -8.55 24.08
N ALA A 99 13.09 -8.10 25.31
CA ALA A 99 14.34 -7.69 25.96
C ALA A 99 14.21 -7.73 27.49
N PRO A 100 15.34 -7.65 28.25
CA PRO A 100 15.28 -7.51 29.68
C PRO A 100 14.51 -6.26 30.13
N ASP A 101 13.81 -6.36 31.23
CA ASP A 101 12.93 -5.33 31.79
C ASP A 101 13.59 -3.95 31.91
N SER A 102 14.89 -3.93 32.17
CA SER A 102 15.67 -2.70 32.32
C SER A 102 15.75 -1.83 31.07
N PHE A 103 15.51 -2.39 29.87
CA PHE A 103 15.58 -1.68 28.59
C PHE A 103 14.23 -1.25 28.05
N MET A 104 13.12 -1.58 28.69
CA MET A 104 11.77 -1.34 28.17
C MET A 104 11.49 0.13 27.89
N GLY A 105 11.94 1.03 28.78
CA GLY A 105 11.76 2.48 28.60
C GLY A 105 12.47 3.02 27.37
N ASP A 106 13.70 2.60 27.14
CA ASP A 106 14.49 3.02 25.98
C ASP A 106 13.93 2.46 24.69
N ILE A 107 13.47 1.20 24.68
CA ILE A 107 12.81 0.56 23.54
C ILE A 107 11.52 1.29 23.17
N MET A 108 10.66 1.61 24.14
CA MET A 108 9.43 2.35 23.88
C MET A 108 9.73 3.76 23.35
N GLY A 109 10.76 4.42 23.88
CA GLY A 109 11.23 5.72 23.40
C GLY A 109 11.69 5.68 21.95
N ASP A 110 12.51 4.69 21.58
CA ASP A 110 13.00 4.49 20.21
C ASP A 110 11.85 4.18 19.24
N LEU A 111 10.94 3.26 19.60
CA LEU A 111 9.78 2.94 18.79
C LEU A 111 8.88 4.16 18.54
N ASN A 112 8.65 5.00 19.54
CA ASN A 112 7.90 6.24 19.39
C ASN A 112 8.61 7.22 18.45
N SER A 113 9.95 7.32 18.52
CA SER A 113 10.73 8.18 17.62
C SER A 113 10.65 7.74 16.15
N ARG A 114 10.37 6.47 15.92
CA ARG A 114 10.14 5.83 14.61
C ARG A 114 8.68 5.90 14.13
N ARG A 115 7.92 6.85 14.59
CA ARG A 115 6.47 6.96 14.30
C ARG A 115 5.67 5.71 14.76
N GLY A 116 6.27 4.90 15.61
CA GLY A 116 5.63 3.71 16.15
C GLY A 116 4.56 4.06 17.17
N ARG A 117 3.48 3.31 17.14
CA ARG A 117 2.38 3.38 18.11
C ARG A 117 2.53 2.20 19.08
N VAL A 118 3.06 2.45 20.27
CA VAL A 118 3.17 1.42 21.31
C VAL A 118 1.78 1.03 21.79
N LEU A 119 1.45 -0.25 21.68
CA LEU A 119 0.16 -0.82 22.07
C LEU A 119 0.15 -1.28 23.52
N GLY A 120 1.29 -1.69 24.04
CA GLY A 120 1.44 -2.16 25.42
C GLY A 120 2.73 -2.91 25.67
N MET A 121 2.88 -3.31 26.91
CA MET A 121 3.98 -4.15 27.38
C MET A 121 3.41 -5.31 28.18
N GLU A 122 3.95 -6.50 27.98
CA GLU A 122 3.56 -7.72 28.68
C GLU A 122 4.83 -8.44 29.19
N GLN A 123 4.69 -9.17 30.30
CA GLN A 123 5.77 -10.07 30.72
C GLN A 123 5.83 -11.30 29.83
N SER A 124 7.02 -11.68 29.42
CA SER A 124 7.26 -12.94 28.71
C SER A 124 7.17 -14.12 29.69
N GLU A 125 7.00 -15.32 29.17
CA GLU A 125 7.12 -16.58 29.95
C GLU A 125 8.49 -16.75 30.58
N ARG A 126 9.51 -16.03 30.08
CA ARG A 126 10.86 -16.03 30.65
C ARG A 126 10.98 -14.93 31.69
N THR A 127 11.33 -15.29 32.93
CA THR A 127 11.52 -14.34 34.02
C THR A 127 12.57 -13.28 33.67
N GLY A 128 12.23 -12.00 33.91
CA GLY A 128 13.10 -10.85 33.65
C GLY A 128 13.14 -10.40 32.16
N ILE A 129 12.29 -10.98 31.31
CA ILE A 129 12.12 -10.56 29.93
C ILE A 129 10.70 -10.05 29.74
N SER A 130 10.57 -8.87 29.19
CA SER A 130 9.27 -8.30 28.77
C SER A 130 9.17 -8.19 27.24
N VAL A 131 7.95 -8.04 26.77
CA VAL A 131 7.60 -7.86 25.37
C VAL A 131 6.92 -6.52 25.19
N VAL A 132 7.48 -5.65 24.35
CA VAL A 132 6.81 -4.44 23.88
C VAL A 132 6.13 -4.74 22.56
N LYS A 133 4.83 -4.47 22.48
CA LYS A 133 4.05 -4.55 21.24
C LYS A 133 3.82 -3.17 20.65
N ALA A 134 4.12 -2.99 19.38
CA ALA A 134 3.94 -1.72 18.70
C ALA A 134 3.53 -1.91 17.24
N GLN A 135 2.89 -0.91 16.66
CA GLN A 135 2.65 -0.79 15.23
C GLN A 135 3.59 0.27 14.67
N VAL A 136 4.40 -0.11 13.68
CA VAL A 136 5.48 0.74 13.16
C VAL A 136 5.48 0.71 11.63
N PRO A 137 5.60 1.87 10.95
CA PRO A 137 5.79 1.91 9.50
C PRO A 137 7.06 1.17 9.09
N LEU A 138 6.98 0.36 8.03
CA LEU A 138 8.12 -0.41 7.54
C LEU A 138 9.33 0.46 7.18
N ALA A 139 9.08 1.66 6.66
CA ALA A 139 10.13 2.61 6.29
C ALA A 139 11.04 2.98 7.48
N GLU A 140 10.51 2.98 8.70
CA GLU A 140 11.24 3.32 9.92
C GLU A 140 12.02 2.13 10.54
N MET A 141 11.90 0.94 9.92
CA MET A 141 12.47 -0.30 10.45
C MET A 141 13.79 -0.72 9.76
N SER A 142 14.29 0.07 8.81
CA SER A 142 15.46 -0.31 8.00
C SER A 142 16.73 -0.58 8.82
N ASP A 143 16.97 0.20 9.86
CA ASP A 143 18.14 0.12 10.76
C ASP A 143 17.81 -0.45 12.14
N TYR A 144 16.55 -0.85 12.37
CA TYR A 144 16.05 -1.19 13.72
C TYR A 144 16.83 -2.33 14.40
N VAL A 145 17.31 -3.32 13.65
CA VAL A 145 18.17 -4.40 14.19
C VAL A 145 19.39 -3.84 14.89
N THR A 146 20.05 -2.86 14.26
CA THR A 146 21.28 -2.24 14.80
C THR A 146 20.95 -1.37 16.00
N ALA A 147 19.90 -0.56 15.91
CA ALA A 147 19.44 0.29 17.00
C ALA A 147 19.05 -0.54 18.24
N LEU A 148 18.24 -1.58 18.04
CA LEU A 148 17.83 -2.47 19.14
C LEU A 148 19.02 -3.14 19.83
N ARG A 149 19.99 -3.64 19.06
CA ARG A 149 21.21 -4.23 19.62
C ARG A 149 22.03 -3.21 20.42
N SER A 150 22.11 -1.99 19.95
CA SER A 150 22.79 -0.91 20.68
C SER A 150 22.08 -0.58 22.00
N ILE A 151 20.77 -0.38 21.97
CA ILE A 151 19.95 -0.07 23.14
C ILE A 151 20.03 -1.18 24.17
N THR A 152 19.97 -2.44 23.76
CA THR A 152 19.85 -3.61 24.64
C THR A 152 21.16 -4.35 24.87
N GLN A 153 22.30 -3.78 24.48
CA GLN A 153 23.61 -4.44 24.55
C GLN A 153 23.63 -5.84 23.93
N GLY A 154 22.91 -6.00 22.83
CA GLY A 154 22.79 -7.27 22.10
C GLY A 154 21.77 -8.27 22.65
N GLN A 155 21.06 -7.94 23.73
CA GLN A 155 20.12 -8.86 24.39
C GLN A 155 18.70 -8.81 23.84
N GLY A 156 18.36 -7.76 23.05
CA GLY A 156 17.04 -7.60 22.45
C GLY A 156 16.90 -8.37 21.14
N VAL A 157 15.71 -8.95 20.94
CA VAL A 157 15.28 -9.55 19.67
C VAL A 157 13.88 -9.07 19.35
N PHE A 158 13.50 -9.07 18.07
CA PHE A 158 12.15 -8.74 17.67
C PHE A 158 11.66 -9.64 16.53
N ASN A 159 10.35 -9.74 16.42
CA ASN A 159 9.68 -10.21 15.23
C ASN A 159 8.74 -9.12 14.71
N ARG A 160 8.34 -9.25 13.44
CA ARG A 160 7.39 -8.34 12.81
C ARG A 160 6.46 -9.11 11.87
N GLN A 161 5.22 -8.65 11.80
CA GLN A 161 4.22 -9.17 10.89
C GLN A 161 3.50 -8.01 10.21
N PHE A 162 3.19 -8.13 8.93
CA PHE A 162 2.36 -7.15 8.25
C PHE A 162 1.00 -7.05 8.96
N TYR A 163 0.57 -5.82 9.23
CA TYR A 163 -0.70 -5.54 9.88
C TYR A 163 -1.71 -4.92 8.91
N THR A 164 -1.38 -3.76 8.33
CA THR A 164 -2.27 -3.03 7.42
C THR A 164 -1.49 -2.03 6.58
N TYR A 165 -2.19 -1.35 5.67
CA TYR A 165 -1.72 -0.11 5.06
C TYR A 165 -2.37 1.09 5.74
N GLU A 166 -1.60 2.16 5.98
CA GLU A 166 -2.09 3.46 6.44
C GLU A 166 -1.59 4.56 5.51
N GLU A 167 -2.27 5.70 5.51
CA GLU A 167 -1.89 6.85 4.69
C GLU A 167 -0.56 7.44 5.17
N VAL A 168 0.35 7.67 4.22
CA VAL A 168 1.63 8.35 4.47
C VAL A 168 1.35 9.79 4.89
N PRO A 169 1.99 10.32 5.96
CA PRO A 169 1.84 11.72 6.34
C PRO A 169 2.13 12.67 5.17
N HIS A 170 1.28 13.68 4.99
CA HIS A 170 1.25 14.56 3.80
C HIS A 170 2.64 15.07 3.38
N LYS A 171 3.44 15.55 4.34
CA LYS A 171 4.79 16.07 4.05
C LYS A 171 5.71 15.02 3.45
N GLN A 172 5.70 13.80 3.99
CA GLN A 172 6.50 12.70 3.46
C GLN A 172 5.99 12.22 2.10
N ALA A 173 4.66 12.19 1.92
CA ALA A 173 4.05 11.86 0.65
C ALA A 173 4.49 12.83 -0.45
N GLU A 174 4.52 14.13 -0.18
CA GLU A 174 5.02 15.15 -1.12
C GLU A 174 6.49 14.94 -1.49
N GLU A 175 7.34 14.61 -0.51
CA GLU A 175 8.77 14.33 -0.74
C GLU A 175 8.95 13.09 -1.64
N ILE A 176 8.19 12.01 -1.40
CA ILE A 176 8.23 10.78 -2.21
C ILE A 176 7.77 11.06 -3.65
N ILE A 177 6.66 11.79 -3.82
CA ILE A 177 6.13 12.14 -5.13
C ILE A 177 7.11 13.03 -5.90
N ALA A 178 7.73 14.01 -5.24
CA ALA A 178 8.72 14.88 -5.85
C ALA A 178 9.97 14.12 -6.29
N ALA A 179 10.46 13.20 -5.46
CA ALA A 179 11.62 12.36 -5.78
C ALA A 179 11.36 11.47 -7.01
N HIS A 180 10.16 10.91 -7.15
CA HIS A 180 9.80 10.09 -8.30
C HIS A 180 9.78 10.90 -9.60
N LYS A 181 9.20 12.11 -9.60
CA LYS A 181 9.15 12.99 -10.77
C LYS A 181 10.53 13.43 -11.28
N THR A 182 11.54 13.37 -10.45
CA THR A 182 12.92 13.75 -10.83
C THR A 182 13.67 12.59 -11.51
N GLN A 183 13.14 11.37 -11.46
CA GLN A 183 13.73 10.15 -12.02
C GLN A 183 13.12 9.74 -13.38
N GLU A 184 11.99 10.34 -13.77
CA GLU A 184 11.39 10.24 -15.11
C GLU A 184 12.00 11.29 -16.08
#